data_9cf91c08d745ddced71a34ea86402f35
#
_entry.id   9cf91c08d745ddced71a34ea86402f35
#
_cell.length_a   1.000
_cell.length_b   1.000
_cell.length_c   1.000
_cell.angle_alpha   90.00
_cell.angle_beta   90.00
_cell.angle_gamma   90.00
#
_symmetry.space_group_name_H-M   'P 1'
#
loop_
_entity.id
_entity.type
_entity.pdbx_description
1 polymer ?
#
loop_
_entity_poly.entity_id
_entity_poly.type
_entity_poly.pdbx_seq_one_letter_code
_entity_poly.pdbx_strand_id
1 'polypeptide(L)'
;HAPDVTVPSAAGAGHARGIIVHRSTTLVDADVTRLRGIPCTTVARTLLDLADVVAERQLRFAIDTAERLRLYDDREVKAVIARGGARAAASRLRRAIAAYEEPDMSRTELERRALALFASGGLPRPRVNSYVETASGPLQVDFFWPDRGVVVEADSYRWHSARRDFENDRERDQLLHAVGVAVLRVTWRQVLRGGERVLEALGSVQ
;
A
#
# COMPACT_ATOMS: atom_id res chain seq x y z
N HIS A 1 -15.52 -8.97 18.37
CA HIS A 1 -16.15 -7.95 17.53
C HIS A 1 -17.25 -8.60 16.72
N ALA A 2 -18.43 -7.96 16.63
CA ALA A 2 -19.49 -8.39 15.73
C ALA A 2 -19.05 -8.12 14.27
N PRO A 3 -19.30 -9.04 13.33
CA PRO A 3 -19.00 -8.78 11.93
C PRO A 3 -19.94 -7.71 11.36
N ASP A 4 -19.38 -6.84 10.52
CA ASP A 4 -20.12 -5.84 9.76
C ASP A 4 -20.54 -6.44 8.41
N VAL A 5 -21.81 -6.25 8.04
CA VAL A 5 -22.38 -6.74 6.77
C VAL A 5 -23.05 -5.60 6.03
N THR A 6 -22.60 -5.32 4.81
CA THR A 6 -23.22 -4.32 3.94
C THR A 6 -24.23 -5.00 3.02
N VAL A 7 -25.46 -4.52 3.00
CA VAL A 7 -26.54 -5.02 2.16
C VAL A 7 -27.13 -3.89 1.29
N PRO A 8 -27.71 -4.20 0.12
CA PRO A 8 -28.48 -3.23 -0.65
C PRO A 8 -29.64 -2.67 0.20
N SER A 9 -29.94 -1.38 0.05
CA SER A 9 -31.04 -0.73 0.80
C SER A 9 -32.42 -1.35 0.54
N ALA A 10 -32.61 -1.96 -0.63
CA ALA A 10 -33.82 -2.71 -0.97
C ALA A 10 -33.91 -4.09 -0.30
N ALA A 11 -32.86 -4.58 0.33
CA ALA A 11 -32.90 -5.85 1.06
C ALA A 11 -33.82 -5.70 2.29
N GLY A 12 -34.69 -6.68 2.51
CA GLY A 12 -35.66 -6.69 3.63
C GLY A 12 -35.01 -6.49 5.01
N ALA A 13 -35.82 -6.16 6.00
CA ALA A 13 -35.37 -5.87 7.36
C ALA A 13 -34.97 -7.15 8.11
N GLY A 14 -33.79 -7.70 7.78
CA GLY A 14 -33.18 -8.78 8.56
C GLY A 14 -32.38 -8.22 9.74
N HIS A 15 -32.79 -8.56 10.96
CA HIS A 15 -31.93 -8.39 12.14
C HIS A 15 -31.34 -9.74 12.50
N ALA A 16 -30.02 -9.88 12.36
CA ALA A 16 -29.31 -11.05 12.85
C ALA A 16 -28.58 -10.69 14.16
N ARG A 17 -28.79 -11.50 15.19
CA ARG A 17 -28.14 -11.29 16.50
C ARG A 17 -26.60 -11.42 16.32
N GLY A 18 -25.87 -10.42 16.79
CA GLY A 18 -24.41 -10.44 16.72
C GLY A 18 -23.81 -9.99 15.38
N ILE A 19 -24.59 -9.36 14.49
CA ILE A 19 -24.12 -8.79 13.22
C ILE A 19 -24.53 -7.33 13.16
N ILE A 20 -23.62 -6.47 12.71
CA ILE A 20 -23.91 -5.06 12.43
C ILE A 20 -24.26 -4.94 10.95
N VAL A 21 -25.50 -4.52 10.65
CA VAL A 21 -25.98 -4.41 9.27
C VAL A 21 -25.96 -2.97 8.80
N HIS A 22 -25.18 -2.71 7.75
CA HIS A 22 -25.12 -1.43 7.03
C HIS A 22 -25.95 -1.51 5.74
N ARG A 23 -26.76 -0.50 5.48
CA ARG A 23 -27.58 -0.42 4.25
C ARG A 23 -26.95 0.55 3.27
N SER A 24 -26.82 0.13 2.03
CA SER A 24 -26.23 0.96 0.98
C SER A 24 -27.13 1.06 -0.24
N THR A 25 -27.32 2.28 -0.73
CA THR A 25 -27.97 2.57 -2.01
C THR A 25 -27.01 2.52 -3.19
N THR A 26 -25.71 2.45 -2.93
CA THR A 26 -24.65 2.51 -3.94
C THR A 26 -23.86 1.21 -4.08
N LEU A 27 -24.28 0.14 -3.40
CA LEU A 27 -23.67 -1.18 -3.54
C LEU A 27 -24.07 -1.77 -4.90
N VAL A 28 -23.06 -2.18 -5.67
CA VAL A 28 -23.22 -2.84 -6.97
C VAL A 28 -22.46 -4.16 -7.01
N ASP A 29 -22.72 -5.02 -7.97
CA ASP A 29 -22.05 -6.34 -8.08
C ASP A 29 -20.53 -6.21 -8.16
N ALA A 30 -20.02 -5.16 -8.80
CA ALA A 30 -18.59 -4.87 -8.86
C ALA A 30 -17.94 -4.56 -7.51
N ASP A 31 -18.74 -4.24 -6.47
CA ASP A 31 -18.28 -3.99 -5.11
C ASP A 31 -18.18 -5.28 -4.27
N VAL A 32 -18.58 -6.42 -4.85
CA VAL A 32 -18.64 -7.70 -4.14
C VAL A 32 -17.64 -8.69 -4.75
N THR A 33 -16.90 -9.36 -3.91
CA THR A 33 -16.00 -10.45 -4.26
C THR A 33 -16.26 -11.67 -3.39
N ARG A 34 -15.51 -12.73 -3.57
CA ARG A 34 -15.59 -13.92 -2.72
C ARG A 34 -14.22 -14.28 -2.15
N LEU A 35 -14.17 -14.42 -0.84
CA LEU A 35 -13.00 -14.94 -0.15
C LEU A 35 -13.35 -16.30 0.44
N ARG A 36 -12.71 -17.37 -0.05
CA ARG A 36 -12.99 -18.76 0.38
C ARG A 36 -14.48 -19.14 0.24
N GLY A 37 -15.14 -18.66 -0.83
CA GLY A 37 -16.55 -18.89 -1.08
C GLY A 37 -17.52 -17.96 -0.33
N ILE A 38 -17.06 -17.16 0.61
CA ILE A 38 -17.88 -16.22 1.39
C ILE A 38 -17.94 -14.89 0.62
N PRO A 39 -19.16 -14.37 0.32
CA PRO A 39 -19.29 -13.04 -0.27
C PRO A 39 -18.74 -11.97 0.70
N CYS A 40 -17.92 -11.07 0.19
CA CYS A 40 -17.39 -9.94 0.93
C CYS A 40 -17.25 -8.72 0.02
N THR A 41 -17.15 -7.54 0.61
CA THR A 41 -16.87 -6.31 -0.14
C THR A 41 -15.44 -6.34 -0.71
N THR A 42 -15.26 -5.75 -1.91
CA THR A 42 -13.91 -5.47 -2.42
C THR A 42 -13.17 -4.55 -1.45
N VAL A 43 -11.84 -4.50 -1.54
CA VAL A 43 -11.03 -3.60 -0.70
C VAL A 43 -11.42 -2.15 -0.91
N ALA A 44 -11.62 -1.73 -2.16
CA ALA A 44 -12.06 -0.38 -2.51
C ALA A 44 -13.41 -0.05 -1.85
N ARG A 45 -14.37 -0.97 -1.89
CA ARG A 45 -15.66 -0.79 -1.25
C ARG A 45 -15.54 -0.77 0.28
N THR A 46 -14.74 -1.65 0.86
CA THR A 46 -14.48 -1.68 2.30
C THR A 46 -13.91 -0.35 2.79
N LEU A 47 -12.95 0.26 2.06
CA LEU A 47 -12.41 1.57 2.40
C LEU A 47 -13.46 2.67 2.38
N LEU A 48 -14.41 2.63 1.41
CA LEU A 48 -15.53 3.57 1.38
C LEU A 48 -16.46 3.40 2.59
N ASP A 49 -16.81 2.15 2.93
CA ASP A 49 -17.70 1.87 4.06
C ASP A 49 -17.02 2.21 5.40
N LEU A 50 -15.73 1.93 5.56
CA LEU A 50 -14.94 2.37 6.71
C LEU A 50 -14.93 3.90 6.85
N ALA A 51 -14.91 4.64 5.76
CA ALA A 51 -14.94 6.09 5.79
C ALA A 51 -16.24 6.65 6.41
N ASP A 52 -17.33 5.90 6.50
CA ASP A 52 -18.54 6.29 7.21
C ASP A 52 -18.42 6.10 8.73
N VAL A 53 -17.72 5.07 9.20
CA VAL A 53 -17.85 4.58 10.58
C VAL A 53 -16.60 4.74 11.44
N VAL A 54 -15.40 4.88 10.85
CA VAL A 54 -14.16 4.97 11.62
C VAL A 54 -13.62 6.40 11.67
N ALA A 55 -12.77 6.68 12.68
CA ALA A 55 -12.02 7.94 12.73
C ALA A 55 -10.98 8.03 11.59
N GLU A 56 -10.59 9.24 11.21
CA GLU A 56 -9.67 9.48 10.10
C GLU A 56 -8.32 8.74 10.25
N ARG A 57 -7.81 8.65 11.49
CA ARG A 57 -6.58 7.89 11.78
C ARG A 57 -6.71 6.41 11.42
N GLN A 58 -7.87 5.83 11.73
CA GLN A 58 -8.15 4.41 11.44
C GLN A 58 -8.35 4.19 9.94
N LEU A 59 -9.00 5.14 9.25
CA LEU A 59 -9.15 5.08 7.80
C LEU A 59 -7.77 5.14 7.09
N ARG A 60 -6.89 6.02 7.53
CA ARG A 60 -5.52 6.08 7.01
C ARG A 60 -4.75 4.79 7.27
N PHE A 61 -4.90 4.20 8.45
CA PHE A 61 -4.29 2.91 8.76
C PHE A 61 -4.85 1.78 7.87
N ALA A 62 -6.15 1.80 7.54
CA ALA A 62 -6.75 0.83 6.62
C ALA A 62 -6.20 0.97 5.19
N ILE A 63 -6.05 2.21 4.70
CA ILE A 63 -5.43 2.49 3.40
C ILE A 63 -3.97 1.97 3.39
N ASP A 64 -3.19 2.31 4.40
CA ASP A 64 -1.80 1.86 4.56
C ASP A 64 -1.69 0.32 4.59
N THR A 65 -2.63 -0.31 5.28
CA THR A 65 -2.69 -1.78 5.35
C THR A 65 -3.03 -2.40 4.01
N ALA A 66 -4.00 -1.83 3.28
CA ALA A 66 -4.38 -2.31 1.95
C ALA A 66 -3.20 -2.21 0.96
N GLU A 67 -2.44 -1.15 1.03
CA GLU A 67 -1.24 -0.97 0.21
C GLU A 67 -0.14 -1.96 0.59
N ARG A 68 0.20 -2.03 1.87
CA ARG A 68 1.22 -2.96 2.36
C ARG A 68 0.93 -4.41 2.00
N LEU A 69 -0.36 -4.77 1.97
CA LEU A 69 -0.83 -6.10 1.54
C LEU A 69 -0.99 -6.21 0.02
N ARG A 70 -0.69 -5.14 -0.75
CA ARG A 70 -0.86 -5.07 -2.21
C ARG A 70 -2.30 -5.38 -2.66
N LEU A 71 -3.26 -4.97 -1.86
CA LEU A 71 -4.70 -5.13 -2.12
C LEU A 71 -5.36 -3.82 -2.56
N TYR A 72 -4.64 -2.71 -2.56
CA TYR A 72 -5.13 -1.41 -2.99
C TYR A 72 -5.08 -1.31 -4.52
N ASP A 73 -6.22 -0.99 -5.12
CA ASP A 73 -6.31 -0.66 -6.56
C ASP A 73 -6.90 0.75 -6.71
N ASP A 74 -6.10 1.67 -7.21
CA ASP A 74 -6.46 3.08 -7.38
C ASP A 74 -7.67 3.28 -8.32
N ARG A 75 -7.78 2.46 -9.38
CA ARG A 75 -8.91 2.53 -10.33
C ARG A 75 -10.21 2.12 -9.66
N GLU A 76 -10.19 1.01 -8.91
CA GLU A 76 -11.35 0.54 -8.17
C GLU A 76 -11.76 1.56 -7.10
N VAL A 77 -10.80 2.10 -6.36
CA VAL A 77 -11.06 3.11 -5.32
C VAL A 77 -11.64 4.38 -5.92
N LYS A 78 -11.10 4.89 -7.02
CA LYS A 78 -11.67 6.04 -7.76
C LYS A 78 -13.07 5.76 -8.27
N ALA A 79 -13.33 4.56 -8.80
CA ALA A 79 -14.64 4.15 -9.27
C ALA A 79 -15.67 4.08 -8.14
N VAL A 80 -15.31 3.53 -6.98
CA VAL A 80 -16.18 3.48 -5.79
C VAL A 80 -16.46 4.88 -5.24
N ILE A 81 -15.45 5.74 -5.18
CA ILE A 81 -15.62 7.17 -4.78
C ILE A 81 -16.57 7.90 -5.74
N ALA A 82 -16.42 7.69 -7.05
CA ALA A 82 -17.28 8.31 -8.06
C ALA A 82 -18.74 7.87 -7.89
N ARG A 83 -18.99 6.58 -7.69
CA ARG A 83 -20.34 6.04 -7.40
C ARG A 83 -20.89 6.52 -6.06
N GLY A 84 -20.03 6.75 -5.08
CA GLY A 84 -20.40 7.32 -3.79
C GLY A 84 -20.96 8.74 -3.86
N GLY A 85 -20.65 9.47 -4.94
CA GLY A 85 -21.19 10.81 -5.21
C GLY A 85 -20.89 11.80 -4.11
N ALA A 86 -21.94 12.51 -3.66
CA ALA A 86 -21.86 13.54 -2.62
C ALA A 86 -21.87 12.98 -1.17
N ARG A 87 -21.80 11.67 -0.96
CA ARG A 87 -21.76 11.09 0.39
C ARG A 87 -20.54 11.61 1.17
N ALA A 88 -20.73 11.86 2.46
CA ALA A 88 -19.66 12.28 3.36
C ALA A 88 -18.48 11.30 3.35
N ALA A 89 -18.76 9.98 3.28
CA ALA A 89 -17.78 8.92 3.18
C ALA A 89 -16.87 9.07 1.95
N ALA A 90 -17.46 9.33 0.76
CA ALA A 90 -16.69 9.52 -0.47
C ALA A 90 -15.75 10.73 -0.36
N SER A 91 -16.24 11.83 0.24
CA SER A 91 -15.44 13.02 0.49
C SER A 91 -14.35 12.78 1.54
N ARG A 92 -14.65 12.02 2.60
CA ARG A 92 -13.66 11.64 3.63
C ARG A 92 -12.58 10.72 3.04
N LEU A 93 -12.99 9.71 2.28
CA LEU A 93 -12.03 8.80 1.64
C LEU A 93 -11.14 9.54 0.65
N ARG A 94 -11.71 10.43 -0.17
CA ARG A 94 -10.94 11.28 -1.09
C ARG A 94 -9.90 12.14 -0.36
N ARG A 95 -10.29 12.79 0.75
CA ARG A 95 -9.33 13.57 1.56
C ARG A 95 -8.26 12.70 2.21
N ALA A 96 -8.65 11.52 2.72
CA ALA A 96 -7.69 10.60 3.31
C ALA A 96 -6.66 10.12 2.28
N ILE A 97 -7.11 9.83 1.06
CA ILE A 97 -6.22 9.45 -0.06
C ILE A 97 -5.37 10.64 -0.48
N ALA A 98 -5.93 11.82 -0.69
CA ALA A 98 -5.16 13.03 -1.04
C ALA A 98 -4.12 13.39 0.03
N ALA A 99 -4.41 13.15 1.31
CA ALA A 99 -3.43 13.28 2.39
C ALA A 99 -2.42 12.11 2.42
N TYR A 100 -2.75 11.02 1.74
CA TYR A 100 -1.91 9.86 1.54
C TYR A 100 -1.09 9.96 0.26
N GLU A 101 -1.64 10.61 -0.77
CA GLU A 101 -0.93 10.87 -2.03
C GLU A 101 0.36 11.65 -1.75
N GLU A 102 1.40 11.30 -2.49
CA GLU A 102 2.69 11.98 -2.43
C GLU A 102 2.50 13.49 -2.60
N PRO A 103 3.15 14.31 -1.78
CA PRO A 103 3.50 15.63 -2.25
C PRO A 103 4.22 15.45 -3.60
N ASP A 104 4.01 16.35 -4.54
CA ASP A 104 4.57 16.30 -5.91
C ASP A 104 6.11 16.34 -5.84
N MET A 105 6.65 15.22 -5.36
CA MET A 105 8.07 15.05 -5.04
C MET A 105 8.71 14.27 -6.18
N SER A 106 9.69 14.86 -6.81
CA SER A 106 10.46 14.17 -7.83
C SER A 106 11.17 12.94 -7.22
N ARG A 107 11.42 11.92 -8.04
CA ARG A 107 12.25 10.77 -7.67
C ARG A 107 13.58 11.22 -7.04
N THR A 108 14.19 12.24 -7.58
CA THR A 108 15.44 12.84 -7.08
C THR A 108 15.29 13.40 -5.65
N GLU A 109 14.17 14.03 -5.32
CA GLU A 109 13.92 14.54 -3.97
C GLU A 109 13.73 13.41 -2.96
N LEU A 110 13.03 12.34 -3.35
CA LEU A 110 12.88 11.15 -2.51
C LEU A 110 14.24 10.47 -2.27
N GLU A 111 15.04 10.30 -3.32
CA GLU A 111 16.40 9.77 -3.22
C GLU A 111 17.27 10.64 -2.28
N ARG A 112 17.21 11.95 -2.42
CA ARG A 112 17.94 12.88 -1.56
C ARG A 112 17.56 12.75 -0.08
N ARG A 113 16.26 12.61 0.21
CA ARG A 113 15.76 12.43 1.58
C ARG A 113 16.11 11.07 2.15
N ALA A 114 16.04 10.02 1.35
CA ALA A 114 16.47 8.69 1.76
C ALA A 114 17.96 8.67 2.10
N LEU A 115 18.80 9.29 1.29
CA LEU A 115 20.24 9.41 1.57
C LEU A 115 20.52 10.19 2.86
N ALA A 116 19.77 11.27 3.12
CA ALA A 116 19.90 12.04 4.37
C ALA A 116 19.47 11.20 5.58
N LEU A 117 18.39 10.41 5.46
CA LEU A 117 17.95 9.47 6.49
C LEU A 117 19.03 8.41 6.78
N PHE A 118 19.58 7.77 5.75
CA PHE A 118 20.64 6.76 5.93
C PHE A 118 21.87 7.34 6.61
N ALA A 119 22.27 8.54 6.21
CA ALA A 119 23.40 9.25 6.82
C ALA A 119 23.11 9.59 8.30
N SER A 120 21.90 10.03 8.65
CA SER A 120 21.52 10.31 10.04
C SER A 120 21.52 9.07 10.93
N GLY A 121 21.27 7.88 10.34
CA GLY A 121 21.39 6.58 11.00
C GLY A 121 22.81 6.02 11.06
N GLY A 122 23.82 6.78 10.63
CA GLY A 122 25.23 6.34 10.63
C GLY A 122 25.54 5.27 9.58
N LEU A 123 24.65 5.06 8.60
CA LEU A 123 24.90 4.09 7.55
C LEU A 123 25.92 4.62 6.52
N PRO A 124 26.81 3.78 5.98
CA PRO A 124 27.68 4.19 4.89
C PRO A 124 26.84 4.58 3.68
N ARG A 125 27.40 5.43 2.82
CA ARG A 125 26.69 5.89 1.62
C ARG A 125 26.45 4.72 0.67
N PRO A 126 25.20 4.43 0.26
CA PRO A 126 24.90 3.38 -0.72
C PRO A 126 25.35 3.79 -2.13
N ARG A 127 25.48 2.81 -2.99
CA ARG A 127 25.47 3.04 -4.44
C ARG A 127 24.04 3.36 -4.85
N VAL A 128 23.84 4.48 -5.55
CA VAL A 128 22.50 4.94 -5.98
C VAL A 128 22.30 4.57 -7.44
N ASN A 129 21.09 4.14 -7.80
CA ASN A 129 20.70 3.73 -9.16
C ASN A 129 21.72 2.77 -9.79
N SER A 130 22.19 1.81 -9.02
CA SER A 130 23.24 0.87 -9.41
C SER A 130 22.65 -0.45 -9.90
N TYR A 131 23.55 -1.33 -10.38
CA TYR A 131 23.15 -2.64 -10.88
C TYR A 131 23.69 -3.74 -9.96
N VAL A 132 22.83 -4.76 -9.75
CA VAL A 132 23.20 -6.04 -9.11
C VAL A 132 23.19 -7.10 -10.19
N GLU A 133 24.31 -7.82 -10.34
CA GLU A 133 24.39 -8.94 -11.27
C GLU A 133 23.59 -10.13 -10.76
N THR A 134 22.72 -10.67 -11.61
CA THR A 134 21.89 -11.85 -11.32
C THR A 134 22.02 -12.89 -12.43
N ALA A 135 21.46 -14.08 -12.21
CA ALA A 135 21.45 -15.14 -13.22
C ALA A 135 20.70 -14.75 -14.52
N SER A 136 19.76 -13.79 -14.43
CA SER A 136 18.99 -13.28 -15.57
C SER A 136 19.55 -11.96 -16.13
N GLY A 137 20.72 -11.53 -15.67
CA GLY A 137 21.37 -10.28 -16.07
C GLY A 137 21.34 -9.20 -14.98
N PRO A 138 21.88 -8.01 -15.29
CA PRO A 138 21.95 -6.91 -14.33
C PRO A 138 20.57 -6.33 -14.01
N LEU A 139 20.24 -6.25 -12.72
CA LEU A 139 19.03 -5.59 -12.21
C LEU A 139 19.38 -4.22 -11.62
N GLN A 140 18.74 -3.18 -12.12
CA GLN A 140 18.89 -1.84 -11.57
C GLN A 140 18.14 -1.73 -10.24
N VAL A 141 18.80 -1.16 -9.22
CA VAL A 141 18.25 -0.97 -7.87
C VAL A 141 18.47 0.46 -7.40
N ASP A 142 17.58 0.98 -6.53
CA ASP A 142 17.64 2.38 -6.11
C ASP A 142 18.82 2.65 -5.17
N PHE A 143 18.99 1.85 -4.12
CA PHE A 143 20.11 1.97 -3.17
C PHE A 143 20.70 0.62 -2.87
N PHE A 144 22.01 0.49 -2.96
CA PHE A 144 22.72 -0.78 -2.76
C PHE A 144 23.97 -0.63 -1.87
N TRP A 145 24.06 -1.46 -0.86
CA TRP A 145 25.25 -1.65 -0.03
C TRP A 145 25.89 -3.02 -0.34
N PRO A 146 26.86 -3.10 -1.25
CA PRO A 146 27.48 -4.37 -1.62
C PRO A 146 28.11 -5.11 -0.45
N ASP A 147 28.79 -4.38 0.44
CA ASP A 147 29.50 -4.95 1.58
C ASP A 147 28.55 -5.57 2.61
N ARG A 148 27.26 -5.21 2.56
CA ARG A 148 26.22 -5.72 3.43
C ARG A 148 25.26 -6.67 2.71
N GLY A 149 25.35 -6.77 1.40
CA GLY A 149 24.37 -7.53 0.61
C GLY A 149 22.93 -7.00 0.77
N VAL A 150 22.73 -5.69 0.88
CA VAL A 150 21.42 -5.10 1.11
C VAL A 150 21.06 -4.10 0.02
N VAL A 151 19.85 -4.23 -0.48
CA VAL A 151 19.21 -3.29 -1.40
C VAL A 151 18.02 -2.65 -0.71
N VAL A 152 17.86 -1.34 -0.90
CA VAL A 152 16.63 -0.62 -0.57
C VAL A 152 16.00 -0.13 -1.86
N GLU A 153 14.75 -0.49 -2.09
CA GLU A 153 13.92 0.02 -3.18
C GLU A 153 12.92 1.04 -2.61
N ALA A 154 12.90 2.23 -3.20
CA ALA A 154 11.96 3.27 -2.84
C ALA A 154 10.68 3.11 -3.66
N ASP A 155 9.69 2.45 -3.08
CA ASP A 155 8.40 2.26 -3.73
C ASP A 155 7.64 3.59 -3.83
N SER A 156 7.56 4.11 -5.06
CA SER A 156 6.69 5.24 -5.40
C SER A 156 5.32 4.70 -5.80
N TYR A 157 4.27 5.21 -5.13
CA TYR A 157 2.87 4.82 -5.33
C TYR A 157 2.36 4.90 -6.79
N ARG A 158 2.97 5.73 -7.61
CA ARG A 158 2.48 6.04 -8.97
C ARG A 158 2.63 4.91 -10.00
N TRP A 159 3.35 3.82 -9.69
CA TRP A 159 3.77 2.85 -10.71
C TRP A 159 3.14 1.46 -10.60
N HIS A 160 2.28 1.19 -9.59
CA HIS A 160 1.79 -0.19 -9.34
C HIS A 160 0.31 -0.38 -9.64
N SER A 161 -0.14 -0.11 -10.86
CA SER A 161 -1.55 -0.30 -11.24
C SER A 161 -1.86 -1.57 -12.03
N ALA A 162 -0.92 -2.52 -12.18
CA ALA A 162 -1.19 -3.72 -12.96
C ALA A 162 -0.70 -5.01 -12.29
N ARG A 163 -1.53 -6.05 -12.39
CA ARG A 163 -1.25 -7.43 -11.93
C ARG A 163 0.05 -8.01 -12.52
N ARG A 164 0.47 -7.52 -13.68
CA ARG A 164 1.76 -7.86 -14.31
C ARG A 164 2.97 -7.38 -13.51
N ASP A 165 2.87 -6.24 -12.85
CA ASP A 165 3.98 -5.68 -12.07
C ASP A 165 4.24 -6.51 -10.81
N PHE A 166 3.19 -7.16 -10.27
CA PHE A 166 3.31 -8.02 -9.09
C PHE A 166 4.12 -9.31 -9.34
N GLU A 167 3.95 -9.96 -10.49
CA GLU A 167 4.70 -11.17 -10.84
C GLU A 167 6.15 -10.82 -11.15
N ASN A 168 6.37 -9.74 -11.90
CA ASN A 168 7.71 -9.22 -12.21
C ASN A 168 8.47 -8.79 -10.94
N ASP A 169 7.77 -8.15 -9.99
CA ASP A 169 8.37 -7.74 -8.71
C ASP A 169 8.81 -8.93 -7.86
N ARG A 170 8.01 -10.01 -7.83
CA ARG A 170 8.38 -11.23 -7.12
C ARG A 170 9.55 -11.95 -7.77
N GLU A 171 9.56 -12.04 -9.09
CA GLU A 171 10.67 -12.62 -9.84
C GLU A 171 11.96 -11.83 -9.59
N ARG A 172 11.86 -10.50 -9.59
CA ARG A 172 12.94 -9.58 -9.27
C ARG A 172 13.50 -9.79 -7.86
N ASP A 173 12.62 -9.87 -6.86
CA ASP A 173 13.01 -10.14 -5.46
C ASP A 173 13.69 -11.52 -5.33
N GLN A 174 13.18 -12.54 -6.03
CA GLN A 174 13.79 -13.87 -6.06
C GLN A 174 15.19 -13.88 -6.68
N LEU A 175 15.38 -13.14 -7.78
CA LEU A 175 16.68 -13.03 -8.43
C LEU A 175 17.72 -12.35 -7.53
N LEU A 176 17.34 -11.29 -6.81
CA LEU A 176 18.21 -10.62 -5.85
C LEU A 176 18.52 -11.52 -4.66
N HIS A 177 17.52 -12.25 -4.15
CA HIS A 177 17.70 -13.21 -3.05
C HIS A 177 18.61 -14.37 -3.44
N ALA A 178 18.51 -14.86 -4.69
CA ALA A 178 19.34 -15.94 -5.19
C ALA A 178 20.84 -15.60 -5.24
N VAL A 179 21.17 -14.31 -5.32
CA VAL A 179 22.56 -13.81 -5.26
C VAL A 179 22.95 -13.31 -3.86
N GLY A 180 22.17 -13.66 -2.83
CA GLY A 180 22.46 -13.33 -1.43
C GLY A 180 22.18 -11.89 -1.04
N VAL A 181 21.34 -11.16 -1.81
CA VAL A 181 20.99 -9.78 -1.55
C VAL A 181 19.63 -9.70 -0.86
N ALA A 182 19.60 -9.10 0.33
CA ALA A 182 18.36 -8.78 1.03
C ALA A 182 17.71 -7.53 0.44
N VAL A 183 16.40 -7.59 0.19
CA VAL A 183 15.65 -6.45 -0.35
C VAL A 183 14.72 -5.88 0.70
N LEU A 184 14.87 -4.58 0.99
CA LEU A 184 13.98 -3.81 1.82
C LEU A 184 13.22 -2.81 0.93
N ARG A 185 11.90 -2.92 0.88
CA ARG A 185 11.06 -1.93 0.20
C ARG A 185 10.57 -0.89 1.18
N VAL A 186 10.80 0.38 0.84
CA VAL A 186 10.38 1.50 1.66
C VAL A 186 9.52 2.46 0.87
N THR A 187 8.42 2.88 1.47
CA THR A 187 7.59 3.93 0.89
C THR A 187 8.18 5.31 1.21
N TRP A 188 7.90 6.30 0.36
CA TRP A 188 8.28 7.69 0.63
C TRP A 188 7.84 8.16 2.04
N ARG A 189 6.68 7.66 2.51
CA ARG A 189 6.14 7.99 3.83
C ARG A 189 7.00 7.42 4.96
N GLN A 190 7.49 6.19 4.81
CA GLN A 190 8.44 5.61 5.77
C GLN A 190 9.73 6.41 5.80
N VAL A 191 10.21 6.87 4.65
CA VAL A 191 11.39 7.75 4.58
C VAL A 191 11.13 9.09 5.28
N LEU A 192 9.93 9.70 5.10
CA LEU A 192 9.65 11.04 5.63
C LEU A 192 9.16 11.07 7.08
N ARG A 193 8.44 10.03 7.53
CA ARG A 193 7.74 10.03 8.83
C ARG A 193 8.03 8.83 9.71
N GLY A 194 8.66 7.80 9.17
CA GLY A 194 8.96 6.54 9.86
C GLY A 194 10.43 6.15 9.78
N GLY A 195 11.32 7.10 9.62
CA GLY A 195 12.74 6.87 9.36
C GLY A 195 13.42 5.97 10.38
N GLU A 196 13.09 6.06 11.66
CA GLU A 196 13.63 5.19 12.72
C GLU A 196 13.40 3.72 12.41
N ARG A 197 12.19 3.34 12.00
CA ARG A 197 11.86 1.94 11.65
C ARG A 197 12.60 1.44 10.41
N VAL A 198 12.85 2.33 9.46
CA VAL A 198 13.65 2.00 8.27
C VAL A 198 15.09 1.74 8.69
N LEU A 199 15.64 2.58 9.56
CA LEU A 199 17.00 2.43 10.09
C LEU A 199 17.13 1.17 10.96
N GLU A 200 16.16 0.87 11.82
CA GLU A 200 16.11 -0.37 12.61
C GLU A 200 16.10 -1.61 11.71
N ALA A 201 15.25 -1.61 10.66
CA ALA A 201 15.19 -2.70 9.70
C ALA A 201 16.52 -2.88 8.96
N LEU A 202 17.17 -1.78 8.55
CA LEU A 202 18.49 -1.83 7.91
C LEU A 202 19.60 -2.24 8.88
N GLY A 203 19.49 -1.91 10.17
CA GLY A 203 20.42 -2.33 11.20
C GLY A 203 20.34 -3.81 11.54
N SER A 204 19.19 -4.44 11.34
CA SER A 204 18.96 -5.87 11.63
C SER A 204 19.38 -6.80 10.48
N VAL A 205 19.62 -6.29 9.29
CA VAL A 205 20.13 -7.07 8.15
C VAL A 205 21.66 -7.08 8.22
N GLN A 206 22.21 -8.17 8.72
CA GLN A 206 23.65 -8.47 8.74
C GLN A 206 23.99 -9.55 7.74
#